data_c42b7a6f3c724895bf416a07ae2ea415
#
_entry.id   c42b7a6f3c724895bf416a07ae2ea415
#
_cell.length_a   1.000
_cell.length_b   1.000
_cell.length_c   1.000
_cell.angle_alpha   90.00
_cell.angle_beta   90.00
_cell.angle_gamma   90.00
#
_symmetry.space_group_name_H-M   'P 1'
#
loop_
_entity.id
_entity.type
_entity.pdbx_description
1 polymer ?
#
loop_
_entity_poly.entity_id
_entity_poly.type
_entity_poly.pdbx_seq_one_letter_code
_entity_poly.pdbx_strand_id
1 'polypeptide(L)'
;MHIAGIPAFEDNYIWLLTTSSNEHCAVVDPGDEDPVIETLESQGLTLDAILITHKHGDHVGGVEGLKQRWPNAVVYAPANEAIRLKEVAVAEGDQIELKNLDVTFTVLDVPGHTEGHVAYVTDGSLFCGDTLF
;
A
#
# COMPACT_ATOMS: atom_id res chain seq x y z
N MET A 1 -12.42 3.99 -8.93
CA MET A 1 -11.17 4.13 -8.15
C MET A 1 -10.16 4.93 -8.94
N HIS A 2 -9.49 5.85 -8.28
CA HIS A 2 -8.43 6.66 -8.88
C HIS A 2 -7.09 6.21 -8.34
N ILE A 3 -6.08 6.14 -9.21
CA ILE A 3 -4.72 5.72 -8.86
C ILE A 3 -3.77 6.84 -9.24
N ALA A 4 -2.94 7.27 -8.30
CA ALA A 4 -1.94 8.29 -8.53
C ALA A 4 -0.58 7.82 -8.01
N GLY A 5 0.49 8.21 -8.69
CA GLY A 5 1.85 7.95 -8.24
C GLY A 5 2.38 9.13 -7.44
N ILE A 6 2.84 8.88 -6.21
CA ILE A 6 3.53 9.86 -5.40
C ILE A 6 5.02 9.59 -5.54
N PRO A 7 5.81 10.50 -6.14
CA PRO A 7 7.26 10.28 -6.28
C PRO A 7 7.94 10.19 -4.92
N ALA A 8 8.80 9.19 -4.76
CA ALA A 8 9.59 8.98 -3.56
C ALA A 8 10.98 8.51 -3.98
N PHE A 9 12.01 9.01 -3.30
CA PHE A 9 13.40 8.76 -3.69
C PHE A 9 13.63 9.24 -5.14
N GLU A 10 14.59 8.69 -5.85
CA GLU A 10 14.86 9.12 -7.24
C GLU A 10 14.02 8.40 -8.27
N ASP A 11 13.74 7.11 -8.05
CA ASP A 11 13.17 6.24 -9.07
C ASP A 11 11.90 5.52 -8.63
N ASN A 12 11.40 5.75 -7.41
CA ASN A 12 10.29 5.00 -6.86
C ASN A 12 9.00 5.79 -6.84
N TYR A 13 7.89 5.08 -6.90
CA TYR A 13 6.56 5.65 -6.71
C TYR A 13 5.84 4.93 -5.59
N ILE A 14 5.12 5.71 -4.80
CA ILE A 14 4.16 5.21 -3.83
C ILE A 14 2.79 5.35 -4.48
N TRP A 15 2.05 4.25 -4.61
CA TRP A 15 0.76 4.30 -5.27
C TRP A 15 -0.33 4.71 -4.29
N LEU A 16 -1.07 5.76 -4.64
CA LEU A 16 -2.17 6.29 -3.85
C LEU A 16 -3.48 5.90 -4.52
N LEU A 17 -4.36 5.24 -3.77
CA LEU A 17 -5.66 4.80 -4.24
C LEU A 17 -6.76 5.60 -3.55
N THR A 18 -7.61 6.26 -4.33
CA THR A 18 -8.76 7.01 -3.84
C THR A 18 -10.00 6.62 -4.59
N THR A 19 -11.17 7.06 -4.09
CA THR A 19 -12.43 6.88 -4.78
C THR A 19 -13.05 8.23 -5.08
N SER A 20 -14.20 8.23 -5.75
CA SER A 20 -14.90 9.46 -6.09
C SER A 20 -15.39 10.25 -4.87
N SER A 21 -15.57 9.59 -3.71
CA SER A 21 -15.91 10.27 -2.46
C SER A 21 -14.75 11.11 -1.93
N ASN A 22 -13.53 10.71 -2.24
CA ASN A 22 -12.29 11.46 -1.96
C ASN A 22 -12.08 11.82 -0.49
N GLU A 23 -12.53 10.96 0.42
CA GLU A 23 -12.33 11.15 1.87
C GLU A 23 -11.37 10.11 2.45
N HIS A 24 -11.33 8.93 1.89
CA HIS A 24 -10.52 7.80 2.35
C HIS A 24 -9.57 7.35 1.26
N CYS A 25 -8.43 6.80 1.67
CA CYS A 25 -7.44 6.32 0.73
C CYS A 25 -6.66 5.13 1.27
N ALA A 26 -5.93 4.49 0.37
CA ALA A 26 -4.95 3.47 0.69
C ALA A 26 -3.66 3.79 -0.06
N VAL A 27 -2.52 3.34 0.47
CA VAL A 27 -1.23 3.50 -0.20
C VAL A 27 -0.54 2.16 -0.32
N VAL A 28 0.25 2.01 -1.38
CA VAL A 28 1.03 0.80 -1.65
C VAL A 28 2.51 1.16 -1.56
N ASP A 29 3.23 0.40 -0.74
CA ASP A 29 4.69 0.49 -0.57
C ASP A 29 5.20 1.90 -0.22
N PRO A 30 4.74 2.47 0.91
CA PRO A 30 5.17 3.80 1.32
C PRO A 30 6.57 3.76 1.95
N GLY A 31 7.60 3.82 1.09
CA GLY A 31 8.99 3.81 1.55
C GLY A 31 9.41 5.07 2.30
N ASP A 32 8.68 6.18 2.13
CA ASP A 32 8.95 7.46 2.78
C ASP A 32 7.60 8.07 3.19
N GLU A 33 7.45 8.42 4.47
CA GLU A 33 6.21 9.00 4.98
C GLU A 33 5.99 10.45 4.54
N ASP A 34 7.05 11.23 4.37
CA ASP A 34 6.93 12.67 4.12
C ASP A 34 6.10 13.01 2.87
N PRO A 35 6.38 12.44 1.68
CA PRO A 35 5.56 12.77 0.52
C PRO A 35 4.12 12.28 0.64
N VAL A 36 3.89 11.19 1.37
CA VAL A 36 2.53 10.68 1.60
C VAL A 36 1.77 11.63 2.52
N ILE A 37 2.37 12.02 3.65
CA ILE A 37 1.73 12.93 4.61
C ILE A 37 1.37 14.23 3.92
N GLU A 38 2.30 14.81 3.17
CA GLU A 38 2.07 16.07 2.44
C GLU A 38 0.89 15.95 1.48
N THR A 39 0.86 14.87 0.69
CA THR A 39 -0.21 14.65 -0.29
C THR A 39 -1.57 14.46 0.39
N LEU A 40 -1.63 13.62 1.42
CA LEU A 40 -2.90 13.33 2.09
C LEU A 40 -3.44 14.56 2.83
N GLU A 41 -2.57 15.32 3.48
CA GLU A 41 -2.99 16.53 4.18
C GLU A 41 -3.47 17.60 3.22
N SER A 42 -2.81 17.78 2.08
CA SER A 42 -3.22 18.77 1.08
C SER A 42 -4.57 18.43 0.45
N GLN A 43 -4.93 17.15 0.39
CA GLN A 43 -6.19 16.70 -0.21
C GLN A 43 -7.26 16.37 0.83
N GLY A 44 -6.95 16.47 2.11
CA GLY A 44 -7.91 16.17 3.19
C GLY A 44 -8.29 14.70 3.27
N LEU A 45 -7.37 13.79 2.95
CA LEU A 45 -7.63 12.36 2.93
C LEU A 45 -7.30 11.69 4.25
N THR A 46 -8.05 10.64 4.59
CA THR A 46 -7.79 9.76 5.73
C THR A 46 -7.22 8.44 5.22
N LEU A 47 -6.09 8.03 5.77
CA LEU A 47 -5.44 6.78 5.38
C LEU A 47 -6.11 5.60 6.09
N ASP A 48 -6.69 4.68 5.32
CA ASP A 48 -7.37 3.50 5.85
C ASP A 48 -6.50 2.24 5.81
N ALA A 49 -5.59 2.14 4.84
CA ALA A 49 -4.82 0.93 4.63
C ALA A 49 -3.45 1.22 4.02
N ILE A 50 -2.49 0.40 4.41
CA ILE A 50 -1.15 0.38 3.85
C ILE A 50 -0.91 -1.03 3.32
N LEU A 51 -0.64 -1.16 2.02
CA LEU A 51 -0.43 -2.44 1.35
C LEU A 51 1.05 -2.57 1.01
N ILE A 52 1.71 -3.59 1.57
CA ILE A 52 3.14 -3.82 1.35
C ILE A 52 3.32 -5.02 0.44
N THR A 53 4.13 -4.89 -0.63
CA THR A 53 4.40 -5.98 -1.55
C THR A 53 5.59 -6.83 -1.11
N HIS A 54 6.61 -6.22 -0.50
CA HIS A 54 7.81 -6.93 -0.04
C HIS A 54 8.58 -6.07 0.98
N LYS A 55 9.63 -6.64 1.58
CA LYS A 55 10.29 -6.05 2.76
C LYS A 55 11.43 -5.05 2.48
N HIS A 56 11.71 -4.68 1.25
CA HIS A 56 12.78 -3.73 0.96
C HIS A 56 12.49 -2.36 1.59
N GLY A 57 13.53 -1.70 2.15
CA GLY A 57 13.37 -0.45 2.88
C GLY A 57 12.71 0.67 2.09
N ASP A 58 12.95 0.74 0.78
CA ASP A 58 12.34 1.73 -0.10
C ASP A 58 10.84 1.49 -0.34
N HIS A 59 10.28 0.40 0.21
CA HIS A 59 8.86 0.06 0.12
C HIS A 59 8.16 0.01 1.49
N VAL A 60 8.90 0.02 2.60
CA VAL A 60 8.31 -0.08 3.94
C VAL A 60 8.78 1.00 4.91
N GLY A 61 9.76 1.83 4.50
CA GLY A 61 10.41 2.79 5.40
C GLY A 61 9.48 3.83 6.02
N GLY A 62 8.36 4.14 5.34
CA GLY A 62 7.40 5.14 5.82
C GLY A 62 6.28 4.62 6.72
N VAL A 63 6.21 3.30 6.92
CA VAL A 63 5.06 2.70 7.63
C VAL A 63 4.91 3.24 9.05
N GLU A 64 6.00 3.31 9.80
CA GLU A 64 5.95 3.78 11.20
C GLU A 64 5.44 5.23 11.29
N GLY A 65 5.95 6.12 10.46
CA GLY A 65 5.52 7.53 10.45
C GLY A 65 4.05 7.68 10.06
N LEU A 66 3.60 6.89 9.08
CA LEU A 66 2.20 6.90 8.68
C LEU A 66 1.28 6.36 9.77
N LYS A 67 1.69 5.32 10.49
CA LYS A 67 0.91 4.78 11.61
C LYS A 67 0.81 5.77 12.77
N GLN A 68 1.83 6.58 12.99
CA GLN A 68 1.77 7.63 14.01
C GLN A 68 0.75 8.70 13.63
N ARG A 69 0.66 9.04 12.37
CA ARG A 69 -0.27 10.07 11.87
C ARG A 69 -1.69 9.53 11.71
N TRP A 70 -1.83 8.29 11.25
CA TRP A 70 -3.13 7.61 11.06
C TRP A 70 -3.11 6.26 11.77
N PRO A 71 -3.30 6.24 13.11
CA PRO A 71 -3.16 5.00 13.89
C PRO A 71 -4.22 3.94 13.56
N ASN A 72 -5.32 4.32 12.93
CA ASN A 72 -6.37 3.38 12.53
C ASN A 72 -6.12 2.74 11.16
N ALA A 73 -5.11 3.18 10.42
CA ALA A 73 -4.73 2.55 9.16
C ALA A 73 -4.22 1.13 9.43
N VAL A 74 -4.67 0.16 8.62
CA VAL A 74 -4.29 -1.25 8.79
C VAL A 74 -3.15 -1.58 7.83
N VAL A 75 -2.11 -2.21 8.35
CA VAL A 75 -0.93 -2.60 7.55
C VAL A 75 -1.08 -4.05 7.10
N TYR A 76 -1.24 -4.25 5.79
CA TYR A 76 -1.30 -5.57 5.15
C TYR A 76 0.06 -5.85 4.52
N ALA A 77 0.63 -7.01 4.82
CA ALA A 77 1.95 -7.36 4.33
C ALA A 77 2.10 -8.86 4.14
N PRO A 78 3.03 -9.31 3.27
CA PRO A 78 3.21 -10.73 3.00
C PRO A 78 3.47 -11.55 4.26
N ALA A 79 2.78 -12.69 4.37
CA ALA A 79 2.95 -13.60 5.51
C ALA A 79 4.38 -14.15 5.59
N ASN A 80 5.02 -14.35 4.43
CA ASN A 80 6.35 -14.96 4.34
C ASN A 80 7.50 -13.96 4.43
N GLU A 81 7.21 -12.67 4.68
CA GLU A 81 8.24 -11.64 4.88
C GLU A 81 8.21 -11.13 6.31
N ALA A 82 9.37 -10.94 6.91
CA ALA A 82 9.49 -10.35 8.24
C ALA A 82 9.38 -8.83 8.11
N ILE A 83 8.18 -8.32 8.20
CA ILE A 83 7.91 -6.88 8.09
C ILE A 83 7.39 -6.36 9.43
N ARG A 84 8.12 -5.40 9.99
CA ARG A 84 7.76 -4.75 11.23
C ARG A 84 6.45 -3.98 11.04
N LEU A 85 5.59 -3.97 12.05
CA LEU A 85 4.29 -3.30 12.06
C LEU A 85 3.23 -3.96 11.17
N LYS A 86 3.52 -5.12 10.62
CA LYS A 86 2.51 -5.90 9.89
C LYS A 86 1.37 -6.28 10.82
N GLU A 87 0.15 -5.88 10.48
CA GLU A 87 -1.05 -6.17 11.27
C GLU A 87 -1.85 -7.33 10.69
N VAL A 88 -1.91 -7.43 9.36
CA VAL A 88 -2.59 -8.52 8.67
C VAL A 88 -1.61 -9.18 7.73
N ALA A 89 -1.35 -10.46 7.95
CA ALA A 89 -0.50 -11.27 7.07
C ALA A 89 -1.33 -11.74 5.88
N VAL A 90 -0.81 -11.57 4.66
CA VAL A 90 -1.52 -11.97 3.45
C VAL A 90 -0.71 -12.96 2.64
N ALA A 91 -1.43 -13.82 1.88
CA ALA A 91 -0.84 -14.85 1.04
C ALA A 91 -1.69 -15.04 -0.21
N GLU A 92 -1.17 -15.83 -1.17
CA GLU A 92 -1.86 -16.14 -2.42
C GLU A 92 -3.33 -16.51 -2.19
N GLY A 93 -4.22 -15.84 -2.91
CA GLY A 93 -5.64 -16.08 -2.87
C GLY A 93 -6.41 -15.31 -1.82
N ASP A 94 -5.73 -14.66 -0.89
CA ASP A 94 -6.41 -13.83 0.12
C ASP A 94 -7.11 -12.65 -0.54
N GLN A 95 -8.21 -12.21 0.06
CA GLN A 95 -8.93 -11.03 -0.38
C GLN A 95 -8.93 -9.99 0.74
N ILE A 96 -8.69 -8.73 0.35
CA ILE A 96 -8.72 -7.59 1.26
C ILE A 96 -9.85 -6.67 0.83
N GLU A 97 -10.86 -6.53 1.68
CA GLU A 97 -11.97 -5.61 1.42
C GLU A 97 -11.74 -4.30 2.16
N LEU A 98 -11.66 -3.20 1.43
CA LEU A 98 -11.55 -1.85 1.99
C LEU A 98 -12.91 -1.17 1.84
N LYS A 99 -13.73 -1.24 2.87
CA LYS A 99 -15.13 -0.83 2.80
C LYS A 99 -15.31 0.66 2.50
N ASN A 100 -14.48 1.51 3.08
CA ASN A 100 -14.58 2.95 2.86
C ASN A 100 -14.18 3.37 1.45
N LEU A 101 -13.44 2.52 0.74
CA LEU A 101 -13.07 2.75 -0.65
C LEU A 101 -13.94 1.94 -1.64
N ASP A 102 -14.76 1.03 -1.12
CA ASP A 102 -15.57 0.13 -1.93
C ASP A 102 -14.72 -0.66 -2.94
N VAL A 103 -13.60 -1.18 -2.45
CA VAL A 103 -12.60 -1.88 -3.27
C VAL A 103 -12.23 -3.19 -2.59
N THR A 104 -12.08 -4.25 -3.39
CA THR A 104 -11.57 -5.54 -2.93
C THR A 104 -10.32 -5.90 -3.72
N PHE A 105 -9.24 -6.21 -3.01
CA PHE A 105 -7.99 -6.68 -3.61
C PHE A 105 -7.86 -8.18 -3.47
N THR A 106 -7.31 -8.82 -4.50
CA THR A 106 -6.88 -10.22 -4.43
C THR A 106 -5.36 -10.25 -4.36
N VAL A 107 -4.81 -11.09 -3.48
CA VAL A 107 -3.37 -11.22 -3.28
C VAL A 107 -2.83 -12.35 -4.15
N LEU A 108 -1.77 -12.07 -4.88
CA LEU A 108 -1.07 -13.07 -5.72
C LEU A 108 0.39 -13.15 -5.29
N ASP A 109 0.94 -14.36 -5.19
CA ASP A 109 2.38 -14.54 -5.00
C ASP A 109 3.13 -14.16 -6.28
N VAL A 110 4.23 -13.44 -6.12
CA VAL A 110 5.10 -13.05 -7.24
C VAL A 110 6.53 -13.38 -6.85
N PRO A 111 6.90 -14.65 -6.76
CA PRO A 111 8.27 -15.03 -6.40
C PRO A 111 9.24 -14.62 -7.49
N GLY A 112 10.44 -14.24 -7.12
CA GLY A 112 11.46 -13.87 -8.07
C GLY A 112 12.29 -12.69 -7.65
N HIS A 113 11.71 -11.74 -6.94
CA HIS A 113 12.44 -10.58 -6.42
C HIS A 113 12.86 -10.83 -4.97
N THR A 114 11.89 -11.17 -4.12
CA THR A 114 12.13 -11.72 -2.80
C THR A 114 11.26 -12.95 -2.64
N GLU A 115 11.57 -13.80 -1.67
CA GLU A 115 10.87 -15.06 -1.49
C GLU A 115 9.38 -14.88 -1.17
N GLY A 116 9.04 -13.83 -0.45
CA GLY A 116 7.68 -13.57 -0.02
C GLY A 116 6.94 -12.47 -0.78
N HIS A 117 7.46 -12.01 -1.91
CA HIS A 117 6.89 -10.91 -2.67
C HIS A 117 5.45 -11.24 -3.13
N VAL A 118 4.52 -10.31 -2.89
CA VAL A 118 3.13 -10.45 -3.35
C VAL A 118 2.73 -9.25 -4.20
N ALA A 119 1.67 -9.43 -4.97
CA ALA A 119 1.02 -8.36 -5.72
C ALA A 119 -0.43 -8.22 -5.26
N TYR A 120 -0.99 -7.04 -5.41
CA TYR A 120 -2.39 -6.74 -5.09
C TYR A 120 -3.13 -6.40 -6.36
N VAL A 121 -4.24 -7.07 -6.64
CA VAL A 121 -5.00 -6.95 -7.88
C VAL A 121 -6.40 -6.45 -7.59
N THR A 122 -6.84 -5.43 -8.32
CA THR A 122 -8.21 -4.95 -8.28
C THR A 122 -8.56 -4.22 -9.59
N ASP A 123 -9.79 -4.37 -10.09
CA ASP A 123 -10.33 -3.63 -11.24
C ASP A 123 -9.37 -3.54 -12.44
N GLY A 124 -8.68 -4.64 -12.76
CA GLY A 124 -7.76 -4.67 -13.88
C GLY A 124 -6.39 -4.06 -13.61
N SER A 125 -6.15 -3.55 -12.39
CA SER A 125 -4.86 -3.01 -11.98
C SER A 125 -4.10 -3.98 -11.11
N LEU A 126 -2.78 -4.08 -11.32
CA LEU A 126 -1.89 -4.95 -10.57
C LEU A 126 -0.79 -4.11 -9.95
N PHE A 127 -0.68 -4.14 -8.62
CA PHE A 127 0.39 -3.46 -7.89
C PHE A 127 1.45 -4.48 -7.50
N CYS A 128 2.63 -4.36 -8.09
CA CYS A 128 3.73 -5.31 -7.94
C CYS A 128 5.04 -4.55 -7.71
N GLY A 129 5.24 -4.09 -6.49
CA GLY A 129 6.38 -3.26 -6.15
C GLY A 129 6.32 -1.91 -6.85
N ASP A 130 7.39 -1.54 -7.56
CA ASP A 130 7.45 -0.26 -8.28
C ASP A 130 6.64 -0.25 -9.57
N THR A 131 6.05 -1.38 -9.95
CA THR A 131 5.38 -1.55 -11.23
C THR A 131 3.87 -1.58 -11.05
N LEU A 132 3.17 -0.82 -11.89
CA LEU A 132 1.72 -0.84 -12.01
C LEU A 132 1.36 -1.39 -13.39
N PHE A 133 0.52 -2.38 -13.41
CA PHE A 133 -0.01 -2.95 -14.65
C PHE A 133 -1.51 -2.82 -14.76
#